data_1905ac13313dce1a6cdefbc292dadc36
#
_entry.id   1905ac13313dce1a6cdefbc292dadc36
#
_cell.length_a   1.000
_cell.length_b   1.000
_cell.length_c   1.000
_cell.angle_alpha   90.00
_cell.angle_beta   90.00
_cell.angle_gamma   90.00
#
_symmetry.space_group_name_H-M   'P 1'
#
loop_
_entity.id
_entity.type
_entity.pdbx_description
1 polymer ?
#
loop_
_entity_poly.entity_id
_entity_poly.type
_entity_poly.pdbx_seq_one_letter_code
_entity_poly.pdbx_strand_id
1 'polypeptide(L)'
;MIGLGRFGRAVAATLTRQGYDVLCVDFDEARVAQVLSDKIAPHARQLDSTQPAALREAGIFEQDTVIVAIGNYVQESIITTLNVKEGGVPHVVAKASSEVHMKLLKKVGADHVVFPEHECGCALAQSLTRPGILDRFELD
;
A
#
# COMPACT_ATOMS: atom_id res chain seq x y z
N MET A 1 -1.70 7.40 0.58
CA MET A 1 -1.51 6.03 1.11
C MET A 1 -2.78 5.60 1.81
N ILE A 2 -3.44 4.60 1.29
CA ILE A 2 -4.66 4.03 1.89
C ILE A 2 -4.31 2.68 2.50
N GLY A 3 -4.43 2.56 3.80
CA GLY A 3 -4.06 1.38 4.57
C GLY A 3 -2.73 1.58 5.27
N LEU A 4 -2.75 1.54 6.60
CA LEU A 4 -1.61 1.86 7.45
C LEU A 4 -1.16 0.66 8.29
N GLY A 5 -1.20 -0.52 7.68
CA GLY A 5 -0.57 -1.71 8.22
C GLY A 5 0.95 -1.63 8.08
N ARG A 6 1.64 -2.73 8.30
CA ARG A 6 3.11 -2.77 8.23
C ARG A 6 3.66 -2.29 6.89
N PHE A 7 3.08 -2.78 5.79
CA PHE A 7 3.51 -2.39 4.46
C PHE A 7 3.24 -0.93 4.18
N GLY A 8 2.01 -0.46 4.41
CA GLY A 8 1.64 0.93 4.16
C GLY A 8 2.45 1.92 4.97
N ARG A 9 2.70 1.64 6.25
CA ARG A 9 3.54 2.50 7.09
C ARG A 9 4.98 2.56 6.61
N ALA A 10 5.54 1.43 6.18
CA ALA A 10 6.90 1.39 5.67
C ALA A 10 7.05 2.23 4.39
N VAL A 11 6.10 2.10 3.47
CA VAL A 11 6.10 2.89 2.24
C VAL A 11 5.94 4.37 2.56
N ALA A 12 4.97 4.73 3.42
CA ALA A 12 4.70 6.11 3.80
C ALA A 12 5.91 6.75 4.49
N ALA A 13 6.55 6.05 5.41
CA ALA A 13 7.74 6.53 6.11
C ALA A 13 8.89 6.80 5.14
N THR A 14 9.11 5.88 4.21
CA THR A 14 10.20 6.00 3.23
C THR A 14 9.97 7.19 2.29
N LEU A 15 8.75 7.32 1.76
CA LEU A 15 8.40 8.43 0.88
C LEU A 15 8.52 9.78 1.61
N THR A 16 8.09 9.84 2.87
CA THR A 16 8.19 11.04 3.69
C THR A 16 9.65 11.44 3.89
N ARG A 17 10.52 10.49 4.18
CA ARG A 17 11.96 10.76 4.32
C ARG A 17 12.59 11.24 3.01
N GLN A 18 12.07 10.80 1.88
CA GLN A 18 12.54 11.23 0.57
C GLN A 18 12.00 12.60 0.15
N GLY A 19 11.20 13.24 0.99
CA GLY A 19 10.69 14.59 0.75
C GLY A 19 9.34 14.66 0.05
N TYR A 20 8.65 13.53 -0.13
CA TYR A 20 7.31 13.55 -0.70
C TYR A 20 6.27 13.91 0.35
N ASP A 21 5.26 14.65 -0.07
CA ASP A 21 4.13 15.02 0.78
C ASP A 21 3.09 13.89 0.74
N VAL A 22 3.04 13.10 1.79
CA VAL A 22 2.21 11.89 1.85
C VAL A 22 1.01 12.12 2.75
N LEU A 23 -0.19 11.92 2.20
CA LEU A 23 -1.42 11.82 2.98
C LEU A 23 -1.70 10.34 3.27
N CYS A 24 -1.83 10.00 4.55
CA CYS A 24 -2.15 8.66 4.99
C CYS A 24 -3.60 8.58 5.45
N VAL A 25 -4.30 7.52 5.07
CA VAL A 25 -5.67 7.28 5.54
C VAL A 25 -5.84 5.81 5.93
N ASP A 26 -6.67 5.58 6.94
CA ASP A 26 -7.05 4.23 7.39
C ASP A 26 -8.42 4.30 8.05
N PHE A 27 -9.13 3.20 8.02
CA PHE A 27 -10.40 3.07 8.72
C PHE A 27 -10.19 3.04 10.24
N ASP A 28 -9.04 2.51 10.70
CA ASP A 28 -8.72 2.34 12.11
C ASP A 28 -8.08 3.61 12.68
N GLU A 29 -8.79 4.26 13.60
CA GLU A 29 -8.30 5.47 14.27
C GLU A 29 -7.00 5.25 15.01
N ALA A 30 -6.78 4.07 15.59
CA ALA A 30 -5.55 3.77 16.33
C ALA A 30 -4.33 3.77 15.41
N ARG A 31 -4.47 3.26 14.20
CA ARG A 31 -3.40 3.28 13.20
C ARG A 31 -3.09 4.70 12.73
N VAL A 32 -4.13 5.51 12.54
CA VAL A 32 -3.97 6.93 12.19
C VAL A 32 -3.21 7.67 13.29
N ALA A 33 -3.62 7.47 14.54
CA ALA A 33 -2.96 8.09 15.69
C ALA A 33 -1.49 7.67 15.80
N GLN A 34 -1.19 6.41 15.55
CA GLN A 34 0.18 5.89 15.59
C GLN A 34 1.06 6.52 14.50
N VAL A 35 0.55 6.66 13.30
CA VAL A 35 1.28 7.30 12.18
C VAL A 35 1.66 8.73 12.55
N LEU A 36 0.74 9.48 13.15
CA LEU A 36 1.00 10.86 13.58
C LEU A 36 1.96 10.90 14.76
N SER A 37 1.74 10.05 15.76
CA SER A 37 2.59 9.98 16.96
C SER A 37 4.03 9.61 16.64
N ASP A 38 4.23 8.64 15.76
CA ASP A 38 5.56 8.17 15.35
C ASP A 38 6.17 9.01 14.23
N LYS A 39 5.49 10.08 13.82
CA LYS A 39 5.94 11.00 12.76
C LYS A 39 6.27 10.27 11.44
N ILE A 40 5.51 9.24 11.13
CA ILE A 40 5.68 8.46 9.90
C ILE A 40 5.31 9.29 8.68
N ALA A 41 4.26 10.11 8.81
CA ALA A 41 3.83 11.04 7.78
C ALA A 41 3.23 12.29 8.42
N PRO A 42 3.28 13.45 7.76
CA PRO A 42 2.78 14.70 8.36
C PRO A 42 1.25 14.77 8.40
N HIS A 43 0.57 14.04 7.52
CA HIS A 43 -0.89 14.09 7.41
C HIS A 43 -1.46 12.69 7.46
N ALA A 44 -2.42 12.48 8.36
CA ALA A 44 -3.14 11.22 8.46
C ALA A 44 -4.58 11.48 8.90
N ARG A 45 -5.51 10.77 8.30
CA ARG A 45 -6.95 10.89 8.57
C ARG A 45 -7.61 9.53 8.67
N GLN A 46 -8.58 9.44 9.57
CA GLN A 46 -9.47 8.28 9.62
C GLN A 46 -10.58 8.48 8.59
N LEU A 47 -10.80 7.50 7.73
CA LEU A 47 -11.93 7.49 6.82
C LEU A 47 -12.24 6.07 6.33
N ASP A 48 -13.44 5.89 5.82
CA ASP A 48 -13.86 4.66 5.15
C ASP A 48 -13.65 4.81 3.64
N SER A 49 -12.61 4.17 3.13
CA SER A 49 -12.24 4.27 1.71
C SER A 49 -13.19 3.56 0.75
N THR A 50 -14.15 2.78 1.27
CA THR A 50 -15.21 2.20 0.43
C THR A 50 -16.29 3.22 0.08
N GLN A 51 -16.26 4.40 0.67
CA GLN A 51 -17.20 5.48 0.44
C GLN A 51 -16.58 6.55 -0.46
N PRO A 52 -17.05 6.70 -1.71
CA PRO A 52 -16.47 7.69 -2.62
C PRO A 52 -16.50 9.12 -2.09
N ALA A 53 -17.58 9.48 -1.36
CA ALA A 53 -17.70 10.82 -0.78
C ALA A 53 -16.59 11.11 0.23
N ALA A 54 -16.20 10.12 1.03
CA ALA A 54 -15.11 10.27 2.00
C ALA A 54 -13.76 10.48 1.29
N LEU A 55 -13.52 9.76 0.22
CA LEU A 55 -12.30 9.92 -0.59
C LEU A 55 -12.23 11.30 -1.23
N ARG A 56 -13.36 11.77 -1.75
CA ARG A 56 -13.43 13.09 -2.37
C ARG A 56 -13.17 14.19 -1.36
N GLU A 57 -13.82 14.12 -0.21
CA GLU A 57 -13.66 15.11 0.86
C GLU A 57 -12.22 15.19 1.37
N ALA A 58 -11.52 14.07 1.42
CA ALA A 58 -10.13 14.02 1.87
C ALA A 58 -9.13 14.45 0.79
N GLY A 59 -9.57 14.73 -0.43
CA GLY A 59 -8.69 15.13 -1.52
C GLY A 59 -7.96 13.98 -2.21
N ILE A 60 -8.41 12.74 -2.01
CA ILE A 60 -7.77 11.56 -2.60
C ILE A 60 -7.83 11.60 -4.11
N PHE A 61 -8.97 12.05 -4.68
CA PHE A 61 -9.15 12.09 -6.13
C PHE A 61 -8.28 13.14 -6.83
N GLU A 62 -7.69 14.05 -6.08
CA GLU A 62 -6.81 15.09 -6.60
C GLU A 62 -5.34 14.67 -6.61
N GLN A 63 -5.01 13.49 -6.11
CA GLN A 63 -3.66 12.99 -6.06
C GLN A 63 -3.23 12.41 -7.42
N ASP A 64 -1.94 12.52 -7.73
CA ASP A 64 -1.37 11.92 -8.94
C ASP A 64 -1.22 10.40 -8.79
N THR A 65 -0.86 9.96 -7.59
CA THR A 65 -0.64 8.55 -7.27
C THR A 65 -1.31 8.20 -5.97
N VAL A 66 -2.06 7.10 -5.97
CA VAL A 66 -2.68 6.54 -4.77
C VAL A 66 -2.23 5.09 -4.63
N ILE A 67 -1.79 4.73 -3.43
CA ILE A 67 -1.39 3.37 -3.11
C ILE A 67 -2.44 2.78 -2.17
N VAL A 68 -3.05 1.68 -2.61
CA VAL A 68 -4.07 0.96 -1.83
C VAL A 68 -3.38 -0.26 -1.20
N ALA A 69 -3.12 -0.16 0.10
CA ALA A 69 -2.38 -1.17 0.87
C ALA A 69 -3.26 -1.76 1.98
N ILE A 70 -4.48 -2.12 1.63
CA ILE A 70 -5.42 -2.75 2.55
C ILE A 70 -5.12 -4.25 2.58
N GLY A 71 -4.61 -4.75 3.71
CA GLY A 71 -4.04 -6.09 3.82
C GLY A 71 -5.05 -7.22 3.59
N ASN A 72 -5.63 -7.76 4.68
CA ASN A 72 -6.47 -8.96 4.60
C ASN A 72 -7.91 -8.72 4.18
N TYR A 73 -8.31 -7.46 4.00
CA TYR A 73 -9.67 -7.08 3.63
C TYR A 73 -9.77 -6.97 2.11
N VAL A 74 -9.88 -8.13 1.45
CA VAL A 74 -9.85 -8.23 -0.02
C VAL A 74 -10.98 -7.44 -0.67
N GLN A 75 -12.20 -7.58 -0.16
CA GLN A 75 -13.37 -6.90 -0.70
C GLN A 75 -13.20 -5.37 -0.62
N GLU A 76 -12.80 -4.88 0.55
CA GLU A 76 -12.60 -3.45 0.78
C GLU A 76 -11.49 -2.90 -0.11
N SER A 77 -10.42 -3.66 -0.32
CA SER A 77 -9.33 -3.22 -1.20
C SER A 77 -9.77 -3.10 -2.65
N ILE A 78 -10.60 -4.03 -3.12
CA ILE A 78 -11.13 -4.00 -4.49
C ILE A 78 -12.07 -2.81 -4.67
N ILE A 79 -12.99 -2.60 -3.73
CA ILE A 79 -13.94 -1.48 -3.79
C ILE A 79 -13.17 -0.15 -3.74
N THR A 80 -12.19 -0.03 -2.85
CA THR A 80 -11.38 1.18 -2.73
C THR A 80 -10.62 1.46 -4.04
N THR A 81 -10.00 0.45 -4.61
CA THR A 81 -9.25 0.59 -5.88
C THR A 81 -10.18 1.04 -7.01
N LEU A 82 -11.36 0.43 -7.11
CA LEU A 82 -12.36 0.84 -8.08
C LEU A 82 -12.76 2.32 -7.88
N ASN A 83 -13.07 2.70 -6.65
CA ASN A 83 -13.48 4.07 -6.33
C ASN A 83 -12.40 5.09 -6.69
N VAL A 84 -11.15 4.79 -6.36
CA VAL A 84 -10.03 5.68 -6.63
C VAL A 84 -9.82 5.84 -8.14
N LYS A 85 -9.91 4.74 -8.88
CA LYS A 85 -9.74 4.76 -10.32
C LYS A 85 -10.89 5.50 -11.02
N GLU A 86 -12.12 5.24 -10.61
CA GLU A 86 -13.29 5.98 -11.12
C GLU A 86 -13.22 7.46 -10.79
N GLY A 87 -12.60 7.83 -9.68
CA GLY A 87 -12.37 9.22 -9.29
C GLY A 87 -11.35 9.96 -10.14
N GLY A 88 -10.66 9.28 -11.05
CA GLY A 88 -9.77 9.89 -12.02
C GLY A 88 -8.31 9.95 -11.62
N VAL A 89 -7.88 9.23 -10.59
CA VAL A 89 -6.47 9.19 -10.19
C VAL A 89 -5.64 8.51 -11.30
N PRO A 90 -4.60 9.19 -11.82
CA PRO A 90 -3.83 8.65 -12.95
C PRO A 90 -3.07 7.37 -12.66
N HIS A 91 -2.48 7.27 -11.47
CA HIS A 91 -1.68 6.12 -11.06
C HIS A 91 -2.22 5.50 -9.79
N VAL A 92 -2.73 4.29 -9.90
CA VAL A 92 -3.24 3.53 -8.76
C VAL A 92 -2.41 2.25 -8.61
N VAL A 93 -1.72 2.16 -7.49
CA VAL A 93 -0.95 0.97 -7.10
C VAL A 93 -1.73 0.24 -6.02
N ALA A 94 -1.92 -1.05 -6.17
CA ALA A 94 -2.64 -1.84 -5.19
C ALA A 94 -1.82 -3.04 -4.72
N LYS A 95 -1.95 -3.36 -3.44
CA LYS A 95 -1.28 -4.52 -2.84
C LYS A 95 -2.21 -5.72 -2.90
N ALA A 96 -1.73 -6.84 -3.45
CA ALA A 96 -2.45 -8.09 -3.49
C ALA A 96 -2.00 -9.03 -2.37
N SER A 97 -2.93 -9.85 -1.88
CA SER A 97 -2.66 -10.90 -0.89
C SER A 97 -2.71 -12.30 -1.49
N SER A 98 -3.11 -12.43 -2.76
CA SER A 98 -3.18 -13.70 -3.49
C SER A 98 -3.18 -13.44 -4.99
N GLU A 99 -3.02 -14.51 -5.78
CA GLU A 99 -3.10 -14.39 -7.25
C GLU A 99 -4.49 -13.97 -7.73
N VAL A 100 -5.53 -14.52 -7.11
CA VAL A 100 -6.91 -14.14 -7.45
C VAL A 100 -7.16 -12.67 -7.12
N HIS A 101 -6.70 -12.22 -5.95
CA HIS A 101 -6.81 -10.83 -5.55
C HIS A 101 -6.12 -9.92 -6.58
N MET A 102 -4.90 -10.30 -7.01
CA MET A 102 -4.16 -9.55 -8.03
C MET A 102 -4.95 -9.41 -9.33
N LYS A 103 -5.55 -10.51 -9.80
CA LYS A 103 -6.36 -10.48 -11.03
C LYS A 103 -7.54 -9.54 -10.90
N LEU A 104 -8.23 -9.56 -9.75
CA LEU A 104 -9.38 -8.69 -9.50
C LEU A 104 -8.97 -7.22 -9.43
N LEU A 105 -7.86 -6.92 -8.76
CA LEU A 105 -7.34 -5.56 -8.69
C LEU A 105 -7.01 -5.00 -10.06
N LYS A 106 -6.39 -5.79 -10.93
CA LYS A 106 -6.11 -5.38 -12.30
C LYS A 106 -7.40 -5.12 -13.09
N LYS A 107 -8.41 -5.97 -12.92
CA LYS A 107 -9.68 -5.81 -13.62
C LYS A 107 -10.46 -4.57 -13.22
N VAL A 108 -10.36 -4.14 -11.97
CA VAL A 108 -11.02 -2.92 -11.51
C VAL A 108 -10.20 -1.66 -11.79
N GLY A 109 -9.05 -1.79 -12.41
CA GLY A 109 -8.32 -0.66 -12.96
C GLY A 109 -7.00 -0.29 -12.27
N ALA A 110 -6.49 -1.10 -11.34
CA ALA A 110 -5.17 -0.82 -10.77
C ALA A 110 -4.14 -0.78 -11.90
N ASP A 111 -3.34 0.27 -11.92
CA ASP A 111 -2.29 0.46 -12.93
C ASP A 111 -1.10 -0.43 -12.66
N HIS A 112 -0.83 -0.68 -11.37
CA HIS A 112 0.24 -1.55 -10.94
C HIS A 112 -0.22 -2.33 -9.71
N VAL A 113 0.04 -3.63 -9.69
CA VAL A 113 -0.28 -4.47 -8.54
C VAL A 113 1.01 -5.04 -7.99
N VAL A 114 1.23 -4.84 -6.69
CA VAL A 114 2.37 -5.42 -5.99
C VAL A 114 1.91 -6.61 -5.15
N PHE A 115 2.75 -7.62 -5.06
CA PHE A 115 2.50 -8.79 -4.24
C PHE A 115 3.74 -9.01 -3.35
N PRO A 116 3.89 -8.20 -2.29
CA PRO A 116 5.15 -8.10 -1.54
C PRO A 116 5.67 -9.40 -0.98
N GLU A 117 4.82 -10.23 -0.41
CA GLU A 117 5.24 -11.51 0.16
C GLU A 117 5.82 -12.44 -0.90
N HIS A 118 5.19 -12.52 -2.06
CA HIS A 118 5.69 -13.32 -3.18
C HIS A 118 6.99 -12.73 -3.74
N GLU A 119 7.01 -11.43 -3.99
CA GLU A 119 8.18 -10.73 -4.55
C GLU A 119 9.38 -10.80 -3.62
N CYS A 120 9.18 -10.58 -2.31
CA CYS A 120 10.23 -10.68 -1.32
C CYS A 120 10.74 -12.12 -1.16
N GLY A 121 9.83 -13.10 -1.20
CA GLY A 121 10.20 -14.51 -1.16
C GLY A 121 11.06 -14.92 -2.33
N CYS A 122 10.68 -14.53 -3.54
CA CYS A 122 11.47 -14.79 -4.74
C CYS A 122 12.83 -14.11 -4.69
N ALA A 123 12.88 -12.86 -4.25
CA ALA A 123 14.12 -12.10 -4.12
C ALA A 123 15.07 -12.74 -3.11
N LEU A 124 14.53 -13.17 -1.96
CA LEU A 124 15.34 -13.86 -0.96
C LEU A 124 15.91 -15.17 -1.50
N ALA A 125 15.07 -15.99 -2.16
CA ALA A 125 15.50 -17.24 -2.75
C ALA A 125 16.62 -17.02 -3.78
N GLN A 126 16.47 -16.02 -4.65
CA GLN A 126 17.50 -15.66 -5.63
C GLN A 126 18.79 -15.20 -4.97
N SER A 127 18.69 -14.43 -3.89
CA SER A 127 19.88 -13.99 -3.13
C SER A 127 20.61 -15.16 -2.50
N LEU A 128 19.88 -16.12 -1.93
CA LEU A 128 20.45 -17.30 -1.29
C LEU A 128 21.15 -18.24 -2.29
N THR A 129 20.77 -18.21 -3.56
CA THR A 129 21.36 -19.06 -4.60
C THR A 129 22.55 -18.42 -5.31
N ARG A 130 22.91 -17.17 -4.98
CA ARG A 130 24.12 -16.53 -5.52
C ARG A 130 25.37 -17.17 -4.94
N PRO A 131 26.45 -17.33 -5.74
CA PRO A 131 27.72 -17.86 -5.23
C PRO A 131 28.23 -17.06 -4.03
N GLY A 132 28.65 -17.76 -2.98
CA GLY A 132 29.23 -17.19 -1.77
C GLY A 132 28.22 -16.79 -0.69
N ILE A 133 26.94 -16.64 -0.99
CA ILE A 133 25.94 -16.27 0.03
C ILE A 133 25.56 -17.47 0.89
N LEU A 134 25.36 -18.64 0.28
CA LEU A 134 25.08 -19.87 1.03
C LEU A 134 26.22 -20.21 1.98
N ASP A 135 27.45 -20.01 1.54
CA ASP A 135 28.62 -20.24 2.39
C ASP A 135 28.60 -19.38 3.65
N ARG A 136 28.14 -18.15 3.55
CA ARG A 136 27.98 -17.26 4.70
C ARG A 136 26.94 -17.75 5.70
N PHE A 137 25.82 -18.28 5.20
CA PHE A 137 24.80 -18.84 6.07
C PHE A 137 25.21 -20.14 6.73
N GLU A 138 26.00 -20.96 6.05
CA GLU A 138 26.52 -22.19 6.60
C GLU A 138 27.54 -21.97 7.71
N LEU A 139 28.26 -20.84 7.68
CA LEU A 139 29.25 -20.49 8.68
C LEU A 139 28.62 -19.94 9.97
N ASP A 140 27.44 -19.49 9.91
CA ASP A 140 26.68 -18.97 11.06
C ASP A 140 25.94 -20.08 11.79
#